data_7884ba3692c618e68cd0c3bd4d0707cf
#
_entry.id   7884ba3692c618e68cd0c3bd4d0707cf
#
_cell.length_a   1.000
_cell.length_b   1.000
_cell.length_c   1.000
_cell.angle_alpha   90.00
_cell.angle_beta   90.00
_cell.angle_gamma   90.00
#
_symmetry.space_group_name_H-M   'P 1'
#
loop_
_entity.id
_entity.type
_entity.pdbx_description
1 polymer ?
#
loop_
_entity_poly.entity_id
_entity_poly.type
_entity_poly.pdbx_seq_one_letter_code
_entity_poly.pdbx_strand_id
1 'polypeptide(L)'
;EIRSFSRFGLSLVTIVFDDATDIYWARQQVAERLQKVQAEIPKGIGVPEMGPITTGLGEIYQYVIHPQKGYEKKYDAMALRTIQDWIVRRQLIGTKGVADVSSFGGYLKQYEIALNPDKLRSMNISVNEVLAALEKNNQNTGGAYIDKKPNAFFIRSEGLISNKQDIENIVVKANPNGIPVLMRHVASVDYGNATRYGAMTRGDEGEVVGAVVMMLKGANSSEVIGNVKARIAQIEKNLPEGVVIEPFLDRTKLVNNAISTVTKNLAEGALIVIFVLVLLLGNFRAGLIVASVIPLSMLFAISLMNLFGVSGNLMSLGAIDFGLIVDGAVIIVEATLHHLHSKKFIESHQGQKLSQGFMDMEVQASASRIMGSAAFGEMIILVVYLPIFALVGTEGKMFRPMAQTVSFAIFGAFILSLTYVPMITSLFLSKQIG
;
A
#
# COMPACT_ATOMS: atom_id res chain seq x y z
N GLU A 1 -14.99 20.09 -2.08
CA GLU A 1 -15.85 19.75 -3.21
C GLU A 1 -16.67 18.52 -2.88
N ILE A 2 -17.95 18.48 -3.28
CA ILE A 2 -18.81 17.30 -3.14
C ILE A 2 -19.38 16.97 -4.51
N ARG A 3 -19.25 15.69 -4.90
CA ARG A 3 -19.80 15.15 -6.14
C ARG A 3 -20.66 13.94 -5.82
N SER A 4 -21.74 13.73 -6.55
CA SER A 4 -22.57 12.55 -6.43
C SER A 4 -22.82 11.90 -7.79
N PHE A 5 -22.94 10.59 -7.77
CA PHE A 5 -23.26 9.78 -8.93
C PHE A 5 -24.23 8.68 -8.51
N SER A 6 -25.37 8.59 -9.18
CA SER A 6 -26.39 7.57 -8.87
C SER A 6 -26.74 6.78 -10.13
N ARG A 7 -26.69 5.46 -10.04
CA ARG A 7 -26.99 4.53 -11.14
C ARG A 7 -27.43 3.17 -10.62
N PHE A 8 -28.53 2.63 -11.13
CA PHE A 8 -28.97 1.25 -10.88
C PHE A 8 -28.83 0.74 -9.44
N GLY A 9 -29.45 1.46 -8.48
CA GLY A 9 -29.41 1.06 -7.07
C GLY A 9 -28.11 1.36 -6.33
N LEU A 10 -27.15 2.02 -6.97
CA LEU A 10 -25.92 2.54 -6.35
C LEU A 10 -25.95 4.06 -6.34
N SER A 11 -25.71 4.66 -5.20
CA SER A 11 -25.40 6.09 -5.07
C SER A 11 -24.03 6.27 -4.44
N LEU A 12 -23.12 6.91 -5.17
CA LEU A 12 -21.76 7.19 -4.71
C LEU A 12 -21.61 8.69 -4.49
N VAL A 13 -21.26 9.09 -3.27
CA VAL A 13 -20.95 10.46 -2.92
C VAL A 13 -19.45 10.59 -2.63
N THR A 14 -18.78 11.43 -3.42
CA THR A 14 -17.35 11.71 -3.26
C THR A 14 -17.18 13.07 -2.63
N ILE A 15 -16.52 13.11 -1.49
CA ILE A 15 -16.20 14.34 -0.74
C ILE A 15 -14.70 14.56 -0.84
N VAL A 16 -14.29 15.69 -1.42
CA VAL A 16 -12.90 16.08 -1.58
C VAL A 16 -12.58 17.17 -0.58
N PHE A 17 -11.65 16.89 0.31
CA PHE A 17 -11.10 17.82 1.30
C PHE A 17 -9.81 18.44 0.76
N ASP A 18 -9.34 19.48 1.42
CA ASP A 18 -8.05 20.09 1.12
C ASP A 18 -6.90 19.13 1.45
N ASP A 19 -5.80 19.23 0.71
CA ASP A 19 -4.66 18.32 0.84
C ASP A 19 -4.01 18.29 2.24
N ALA A 20 -4.13 19.37 3.00
CA ALA A 20 -3.63 19.47 4.37
C ALA A 20 -4.53 18.81 5.41
N THR A 21 -5.73 18.36 5.03
CA THR A 21 -6.70 17.77 5.96
C THR A 21 -6.32 16.33 6.30
N ASP A 22 -6.27 16.02 7.60
CA ASP A 22 -6.06 14.64 8.05
C ASP A 22 -7.24 13.74 7.64
N ILE A 23 -6.93 12.59 7.03
CA ILE A 23 -7.94 11.68 6.49
C ILE A 23 -8.82 11.06 7.57
N TYR A 24 -8.27 10.78 8.76
CA TYR A 24 -9.03 10.16 9.85
C TYR A 24 -9.99 11.17 10.45
N TRP A 25 -9.55 12.41 10.65
CA TRP A 25 -10.42 13.50 11.08
C TRP A 25 -11.56 13.74 10.07
N ALA A 26 -11.24 13.82 8.78
CA ALA A 26 -12.24 13.99 7.72
C ALA A 26 -13.28 12.88 7.74
N ARG A 27 -12.84 11.62 7.87
CA ARG A 27 -13.72 10.45 7.97
C ARG A 27 -14.61 10.49 9.20
N GLN A 28 -14.08 10.92 10.33
CA GLN A 28 -14.87 11.09 11.55
C GLN A 28 -15.99 12.12 11.35
N GLN A 29 -15.68 13.27 10.74
CA GLN A 29 -16.69 14.30 10.43
C GLN A 29 -17.79 13.76 9.50
N VAL A 30 -17.39 13.01 8.48
CA VAL A 30 -18.34 12.36 7.56
C VAL A 30 -19.20 11.33 8.29
N ALA A 31 -18.60 10.49 9.14
CA ALA A 31 -19.32 9.47 9.92
C ALA A 31 -20.41 10.10 10.82
N GLU A 32 -20.09 11.17 11.52
CA GLU A 32 -21.04 11.90 12.36
C GLU A 32 -22.23 12.46 11.56
N ARG A 33 -21.96 12.97 10.34
CA ARG A 33 -23.03 13.45 9.45
C ARG A 33 -23.88 12.30 8.90
N LEU A 34 -23.25 11.18 8.53
CA LEU A 34 -23.97 10.01 8.04
C LEU A 34 -24.91 9.44 9.07
N GLN A 35 -24.56 9.41 10.36
CA GLN A 35 -25.45 8.97 11.42
C GLN A 35 -26.75 9.81 11.50
N LYS A 36 -26.64 11.13 11.30
CA LYS A 36 -27.81 12.03 11.26
C LYS A 36 -28.66 11.77 10.03
N VAL A 37 -28.02 11.70 8.86
CA VAL A 37 -28.70 11.50 7.57
C VAL A 37 -29.37 10.12 7.50
N GLN A 38 -28.80 9.11 8.13
CA GLN A 38 -29.39 7.76 8.13
C GLN A 38 -30.81 7.70 8.70
N ALA A 39 -31.11 8.57 9.66
CA ALA A 39 -32.47 8.68 10.23
C ALA A 39 -33.47 9.35 9.25
N GLU A 40 -32.98 10.12 8.29
CA GLU A 40 -33.78 10.85 7.31
C GLU A 40 -34.01 10.05 6.02
N ILE A 41 -33.18 9.02 5.78
CA ILE A 41 -33.33 8.15 4.59
C ILE A 41 -34.55 7.26 4.75
N PRO A 42 -35.49 7.24 3.77
CA PRO A 42 -36.66 6.36 3.83
C PRO A 42 -36.25 4.89 3.93
N LYS A 43 -36.97 4.14 4.75
CA LYS A 43 -36.73 2.71 4.93
C LYS A 43 -36.86 1.95 3.60
N GLY A 44 -35.94 1.04 3.34
CA GLY A 44 -35.94 0.17 2.14
C GLY A 44 -35.18 0.74 0.93
N ILE A 45 -34.69 1.98 0.98
CA ILE A 45 -33.87 2.53 -0.12
C ILE A 45 -32.42 2.09 -0.03
N GLY A 46 -31.84 2.05 1.16
CA GLY A 46 -30.46 1.61 1.39
C GLY A 46 -29.87 2.19 2.68
N VAL A 47 -28.69 1.73 3.03
CA VAL A 47 -27.93 2.21 4.19
C VAL A 47 -26.63 2.83 3.66
N PRO A 48 -26.31 4.08 4.04
CA PRO A 48 -25.08 4.71 3.62
C PRO A 48 -23.88 4.10 4.35
N GLU A 49 -22.85 3.75 3.59
CA GLU A 49 -21.60 3.20 4.10
C GLU A 49 -20.41 4.02 3.60
N MET A 50 -19.39 4.15 4.44
CA MET A 50 -18.14 4.78 4.03
C MET A 50 -17.25 3.78 3.30
N GLY A 51 -16.69 4.18 2.16
CA GLY A 51 -15.68 3.40 1.45
C GLY A 51 -14.42 3.17 2.29
N PRO A 52 -13.58 2.19 1.93
CA PRO A 52 -12.34 1.86 2.63
C PRO A 52 -11.30 2.99 2.53
N ILE A 53 -10.34 3.02 3.48
CA ILE A 53 -9.22 3.98 3.48
C ILE A 53 -8.14 3.49 2.51
N THR A 54 -8.40 3.63 1.23
CA THR A 54 -7.48 3.22 0.17
C THR A 54 -7.41 4.27 -0.93
N THR A 55 -6.53 4.07 -1.90
CA THR A 55 -6.42 4.87 -3.11
C THR A 55 -6.55 3.97 -4.33
N GLY A 56 -6.74 4.53 -5.53
CA GLY A 56 -6.73 3.75 -6.77
C GLY A 56 -5.43 2.96 -7.00
N LEU A 57 -4.33 3.38 -6.37
CA LEU A 57 -3.07 2.63 -6.35
C LEU A 57 -2.98 1.59 -5.22
N GLY A 58 -3.99 1.52 -4.37
CA GLY A 58 -4.04 0.61 -3.23
C GLY A 58 -4.37 -0.84 -3.58
N GLU A 59 -4.79 -1.13 -4.79
CA GLU A 59 -5.00 -2.49 -5.28
C GLU A 59 -3.65 -3.17 -5.50
N ILE A 60 -3.18 -3.92 -4.51
CA ILE A 60 -1.81 -4.43 -4.48
C ILE A 60 -1.68 -5.90 -4.85
N TYR A 61 -2.77 -6.66 -4.69
CA TYR A 61 -2.77 -8.10 -4.91
C TYR A 61 -4.13 -8.54 -5.40
N GLN A 62 -4.16 -9.28 -6.51
CA GLN A 62 -5.39 -9.82 -7.08
C GLN A 62 -5.21 -11.31 -7.33
N TYR A 63 -6.22 -12.08 -6.99
CA TYR A 63 -6.19 -13.54 -7.10
C TYR A 63 -7.53 -14.10 -7.56
N VAL A 64 -7.49 -15.31 -8.07
CA VAL A 64 -8.67 -16.14 -8.34
C VAL A 64 -8.71 -17.35 -7.43
N ILE A 65 -9.91 -17.81 -7.17
CA ILE A 65 -10.18 -19.07 -6.49
C ILE A 65 -10.82 -19.99 -7.50
N HIS A 66 -10.24 -21.13 -7.68
CA HIS A 66 -10.72 -22.14 -8.62
C HIS A 66 -10.51 -23.56 -8.07
N PRO A 67 -11.25 -24.57 -8.57
CA PRO A 67 -11.03 -25.95 -8.21
C PRO A 67 -9.77 -26.50 -8.92
N GLN A 68 -9.06 -27.39 -8.26
CA GLN A 68 -8.03 -28.20 -8.91
C GLN A 68 -8.62 -29.16 -9.93
N LYS A 69 -7.80 -29.64 -10.88
CA LYS A 69 -8.22 -30.66 -11.84
C LYS A 69 -8.79 -31.89 -11.12
N GLY A 70 -10.01 -32.27 -11.52
CA GLY A 70 -10.75 -33.38 -10.92
C GLY A 70 -11.78 -32.97 -9.87
N TYR A 71 -11.75 -31.69 -9.41
CA TYR A 71 -12.71 -31.16 -8.44
C TYR A 71 -13.72 -30.17 -9.05
N GLU A 72 -13.71 -29.96 -10.38
CA GLU A 72 -14.55 -28.96 -11.08
C GLU A 72 -16.06 -29.22 -10.85
N LYS A 73 -16.45 -30.48 -10.76
CA LYS A 73 -17.84 -30.87 -10.50
C LYS A 73 -18.28 -30.69 -9.03
N LYS A 74 -17.33 -30.56 -8.11
CA LYS A 74 -17.60 -30.42 -6.67
C LYS A 74 -17.90 -28.99 -6.27
N TYR A 75 -17.33 -28.01 -6.97
CA TYR A 75 -17.41 -26.60 -6.63
C TYR A 75 -17.91 -25.80 -7.83
N ASP A 76 -19.15 -25.36 -7.74
CA ASP A 76 -19.72 -24.40 -8.68
C ASP A 76 -19.33 -22.96 -8.30
N ALA A 77 -19.67 -22.00 -9.15
CA ALA A 77 -19.36 -20.59 -8.94
C ALA A 77 -19.99 -20.01 -7.65
N MET A 78 -21.10 -20.57 -7.18
CA MET A 78 -21.76 -20.18 -5.92
C MET A 78 -20.97 -20.70 -4.71
N ALA A 79 -20.52 -21.94 -4.75
CA ALA A 79 -19.71 -22.53 -3.69
C ALA A 79 -18.35 -21.81 -3.57
N LEU A 80 -17.68 -21.54 -4.68
CA LEU A 80 -16.43 -20.79 -4.71
C LEU A 80 -16.60 -19.37 -4.15
N ARG A 81 -17.69 -18.67 -4.53
CA ARG A 81 -18.00 -17.36 -3.98
C ARG A 81 -18.26 -17.41 -2.46
N THR A 82 -18.93 -18.43 -2.00
CA THR A 82 -19.17 -18.65 -0.56
C THR A 82 -17.85 -18.86 0.19
N ILE A 83 -16.95 -19.68 -0.35
CA ILE A 83 -15.61 -19.89 0.22
C ILE A 83 -14.83 -18.56 0.26
N GLN A 84 -14.87 -17.80 -0.84
CA GLN A 84 -14.21 -16.49 -0.91
C GLN A 84 -14.72 -15.54 0.18
N ASP A 85 -16.02 -15.34 0.30
CA ASP A 85 -16.59 -14.32 1.16
C ASP A 85 -16.52 -14.71 2.65
N TRP A 86 -16.70 -15.98 2.97
CA TRP A 86 -16.81 -16.45 4.35
C TRP A 86 -15.52 -17.02 4.95
N ILE A 87 -14.62 -17.54 4.14
CA ILE A 87 -13.35 -18.12 4.60
C ILE A 87 -12.18 -17.19 4.29
N VAL A 88 -11.96 -16.89 2.99
CA VAL A 88 -10.76 -16.19 2.56
C VAL A 88 -10.82 -14.69 2.90
N ARG A 89 -11.87 -13.99 2.48
CA ARG A 89 -12.04 -12.55 2.71
C ARG A 89 -11.96 -12.20 4.18
N ARG A 90 -12.68 -12.92 5.04
CA ARG A 90 -12.70 -12.65 6.49
C ARG A 90 -11.32 -12.74 7.14
N GLN A 91 -10.51 -13.68 6.71
CA GLN A 91 -9.16 -13.84 7.23
C GLN A 91 -8.17 -12.82 6.66
N LEU A 92 -8.35 -12.39 5.41
CA LEU A 92 -7.49 -11.40 4.76
C LEU A 92 -7.74 -9.98 5.29
N ILE A 93 -8.98 -9.58 5.56
CA ILE A 93 -9.32 -8.27 6.15
C ILE A 93 -8.60 -8.04 7.48
N GLY A 94 -8.36 -9.08 8.28
CA GLY A 94 -7.61 -8.99 9.54
C GLY A 94 -6.09 -8.86 9.38
N THR A 95 -5.56 -8.81 8.15
CA THR A 95 -4.12 -8.73 7.91
C THR A 95 -3.62 -7.30 8.04
N LYS A 96 -2.49 -7.11 8.73
CA LYS A 96 -1.89 -5.78 8.95
C LYS A 96 -1.64 -5.07 7.63
N GLY A 97 -2.16 -3.85 7.49
CA GLY A 97 -2.01 -3.00 6.33
C GLY A 97 -3.06 -3.19 5.23
N VAL A 98 -3.95 -4.19 5.35
CA VAL A 98 -5.08 -4.39 4.44
C VAL A 98 -6.22 -3.44 4.83
N ALA A 99 -6.75 -2.70 3.86
CA ALA A 99 -7.88 -1.79 4.03
C ALA A 99 -9.21 -2.50 3.80
N ASP A 100 -9.29 -3.30 2.74
CA ASP A 100 -10.45 -4.10 2.37
C ASP A 100 -10.05 -5.17 1.34
N VAL A 101 -10.96 -6.12 1.15
CA VAL A 101 -10.88 -7.19 0.15
C VAL A 101 -12.21 -7.24 -0.60
N SER A 102 -12.21 -6.83 -1.86
CA SER A 102 -13.40 -6.85 -2.71
C SER A 102 -13.47 -8.12 -3.54
N SER A 103 -14.57 -8.85 -3.41
CA SER A 103 -14.82 -10.09 -4.16
C SER A 103 -15.49 -9.82 -5.51
N PHE A 104 -15.07 -10.53 -6.54
CA PHE A 104 -15.61 -10.44 -7.91
C PHE A 104 -15.97 -11.83 -8.44
N GLY A 105 -16.97 -11.86 -9.32
CA GLY A 105 -17.44 -13.11 -9.95
C GLY A 105 -18.23 -14.01 -9.01
N GLY A 106 -18.71 -15.11 -9.57
CA GLY A 106 -19.54 -16.08 -8.87
C GLY A 106 -20.92 -15.57 -8.49
N TYR A 107 -21.65 -16.39 -7.80
CA TYR A 107 -23.01 -16.12 -7.36
C TYR A 107 -23.06 -15.94 -5.84
N LEU A 108 -23.54 -14.79 -5.37
CA LEU A 108 -23.79 -14.57 -3.95
C LEU A 108 -24.98 -15.38 -3.49
N LYS A 109 -24.73 -16.41 -2.67
CA LYS A 109 -25.73 -17.34 -2.18
C LYS A 109 -26.74 -16.64 -1.28
N GLN A 110 -28.01 -16.87 -1.54
CA GLN A 110 -29.14 -16.37 -0.74
C GLN A 110 -30.15 -17.48 -0.49
N TYR A 111 -30.97 -17.33 0.52
CA TYR A 111 -32.22 -18.08 0.62
C TYR A 111 -33.24 -17.42 -0.30
N GLU A 112 -33.77 -18.16 -1.24
CA GLU A 112 -34.82 -17.72 -2.14
C GLU A 112 -36.16 -18.31 -1.69
N ILE A 113 -37.14 -17.46 -1.48
CA ILE A 113 -38.50 -17.83 -1.11
C ILE A 113 -39.39 -17.47 -2.28
N ALA A 114 -39.61 -18.41 -3.19
CA ALA A 114 -40.44 -18.23 -4.36
C ALA A 114 -41.90 -18.41 -4.02
N LEU A 115 -42.62 -17.30 -3.92
CA LEU A 115 -44.06 -17.30 -3.56
C LEU A 115 -44.90 -17.85 -4.71
N ASN A 116 -45.89 -18.67 -4.40
CA ASN A 116 -46.89 -19.16 -5.37
C ASN A 116 -48.15 -18.30 -5.30
N PRO A 117 -48.47 -17.48 -6.30
CA PRO A 117 -49.61 -16.56 -6.25
C PRO A 117 -50.97 -17.24 -6.11
N ASP A 118 -51.13 -18.44 -6.72
CA ASP A 118 -52.41 -19.17 -6.64
C ASP A 118 -52.67 -19.75 -5.26
N LYS A 119 -51.59 -20.25 -4.61
CA LYS A 119 -51.67 -20.72 -3.22
C LYS A 119 -51.91 -19.56 -2.24
N LEU A 120 -51.31 -18.42 -2.47
CA LEU A 120 -51.55 -17.22 -1.70
C LEU A 120 -53.01 -16.78 -1.76
N ARG A 121 -53.59 -16.76 -2.99
CA ARG A 121 -55.00 -16.42 -3.22
C ARG A 121 -55.95 -17.43 -2.55
N SER A 122 -55.68 -18.73 -2.75
CA SER A 122 -56.56 -19.79 -2.20
C SER A 122 -56.58 -19.79 -0.67
N MET A 123 -55.49 -19.37 0.00
CA MET A 123 -55.36 -19.29 1.44
C MET A 123 -55.66 -17.90 2.02
N ASN A 124 -56.03 -16.95 1.16
CA ASN A 124 -56.28 -15.55 1.51
C ASN A 124 -55.11 -14.94 2.33
N ILE A 125 -53.91 -15.05 1.77
CA ILE A 125 -52.66 -14.55 2.35
C ILE A 125 -52.07 -13.50 1.43
N SER A 126 -51.73 -12.33 1.97
CA SER A 126 -51.04 -11.27 1.27
C SER A 126 -49.50 -11.43 1.34
N VAL A 127 -48.79 -10.86 0.34
CA VAL A 127 -47.32 -10.81 0.38
C VAL A 127 -46.78 -10.11 1.62
N ASN A 128 -47.50 -9.08 2.13
CA ASN A 128 -47.12 -8.36 3.33
C ASN A 128 -47.21 -9.25 4.59
N GLU A 129 -48.17 -10.15 4.67
CA GLU A 129 -48.26 -11.10 5.78
C GLU A 129 -47.08 -12.08 5.76
N VAL A 130 -46.62 -12.50 4.56
CA VAL A 130 -45.42 -13.35 4.41
C VAL A 130 -44.17 -12.60 4.85
N LEU A 131 -43.96 -11.35 4.40
CA LEU A 131 -42.83 -10.54 4.82
C LEU A 131 -42.79 -10.29 6.33
N ALA A 132 -43.97 -9.96 6.93
CA ALA A 132 -44.04 -9.74 8.37
C ALA A 132 -43.78 -11.04 9.16
N ALA A 133 -44.18 -12.21 8.62
CA ALA A 133 -43.87 -13.48 9.25
C ALA A 133 -42.37 -13.80 9.20
N LEU A 134 -41.69 -13.51 8.07
CA LEU A 134 -40.26 -13.68 7.96
C LEU A 134 -39.48 -12.77 8.93
N GLU A 135 -39.83 -11.50 9.00
CA GLU A 135 -39.19 -10.54 9.91
C GLU A 135 -39.31 -10.96 11.37
N LYS A 136 -40.51 -11.41 11.79
CA LYS A 136 -40.78 -11.84 13.17
C LYS A 136 -40.07 -13.14 13.56
N ASN A 137 -39.80 -14.02 12.61
CA ASN A 137 -39.23 -15.35 12.85
C ASN A 137 -37.72 -15.45 12.55
N ASN A 138 -37.01 -14.33 12.39
CA ASN A 138 -35.57 -14.30 12.20
C ASN A 138 -34.88 -13.38 13.21
N GLN A 139 -35.19 -13.57 14.49
CA GLN A 139 -34.60 -12.79 15.58
C GLN A 139 -34.52 -13.61 16.87
N ASN A 140 -33.43 -13.41 17.59
CA ASN A 140 -33.32 -13.95 18.93
C ASN A 140 -34.04 -13.02 19.92
N THR A 141 -34.81 -13.61 20.83
CA THR A 141 -35.45 -12.88 21.89
C THR A 141 -34.91 -13.38 23.23
N GLY A 142 -34.47 -12.49 24.06
CA GLY A 142 -34.06 -12.80 25.42
C GLY A 142 -34.79 -11.88 26.38
N GLY A 143 -34.74 -12.15 27.67
CA GLY A 143 -35.13 -11.12 28.58
C GLY A 143 -35.81 -11.52 29.88
N ALA A 144 -36.04 -12.77 30.14
CA ALA A 144 -36.52 -13.18 31.45
C ALA A 144 -35.55 -14.17 32.12
N TYR A 145 -35.57 -14.25 33.40
CA TYR A 145 -34.91 -15.32 34.15
C TYR A 145 -35.89 -15.91 35.16
N ILE A 146 -35.70 -17.18 35.48
CA ILE A 146 -36.41 -17.88 36.54
C ILE A 146 -35.47 -17.94 37.74
N ASP A 147 -35.86 -17.28 38.82
CA ASP A 147 -35.12 -17.36 40.09
C ASP A 147 -35.49 -18.65 40.83
N LYS A 148 -34.52 -19.56 40.88
CA LYS A 148 -34.60 -20.77 41.73
C LYS A 148 -33.39 -20.77 42.64
N LYS A 149 -33.48 -20.17 43.80
CA LYS A 149 -32.37 -20.13 44.76
C LYS A 149 -31.78 -21.53 44.99
N PRO A 150 -30.44 -21.68 44.88
CA PRO A 150 -29.44 -20.62 44.75
C PRO A 150 -29.11 -20.19 43.28
N ASN A 151 -29.83 -20.69 42.27
CA ASN A 151 -29.50 -20.50 40.86
C ASN A 151 -30.57 -19.63 40.16
N ALA A 152 -30.11 -18.75 39.24
CA ALA A 152 -30.96 -18.06 38.27
C ALA A 152 -30.84 -18.71 36.90
N PHE A 153 -31.96 -19.05 36.28
CA PHE A 153 -32.01 -19.64 34.93
C PHE A 153 -32.45 -18.58 33.92
N PHE A 154 -31.56 -18.20 33.01
CA PHE A 154 -31.88 -17.24 31.96
C PHE A 154 -32.71 -17.91 30.86
N ILE A 155 -33.82 -17.29 30.49
CA ILE A 155 -34.63 -17.72 29.34
C ILE A 155 -34.05 -17.09 28.08
N ARG A 156 -33.66 -17.94 27.13
CA ARG A 156 -33.16 -17.55 25.82
C ARG A 156 -33.99 -18.21 24.74
N SER A 157 -34.54 -17.42 23.84
CA SER A 157 -35.18 -17.92 22.61
C SER A 157 -34.19 -17.86 21.47
N GLU A 158 -33.91 -18.99 20.83
CA GLU A 158 -33.11 -19.08 19.60
C GLU A 158 -34.08 -19.10 18.41
N GLY A 159 -34.18 -17.97 17.71
CA GLY A 159 -35.10 -17.76 16.59
C GLY A 159 -34.44 -17.36 15.30
N LEU A 160 -33.10 -17.42 15.22
CA LEU A 160 -32.39 -17.15 13.96
C LEU A 160 -32.51 -18.36 13.04
N ILE A 161 -32.77 -18.07 11.75
CA ILE A 161 -32.82 -19.06 10.69
C ILE A 161 -31.44 -19.62 10.44
N SER A 162 -31.27 -20.93 10.49
CA SER A 162 -30.00 -21.63 10.22
C SER A 162 -30.03 -22.49 8.97
N ASN A 163 -31.21 -22.92 8.52
CA ASN A 163 -31.37 -23.80 7.37
C ASN A 163 -32.70 -23.55 6.63
N LYS A 164 -32.90 -24.21 5.48
CA LYS A 164 -34.11 -24.08 4.68
C LYS A 164 -35.38 -24.55 5.44
N GLN A 165 -35.25 -25.60 6.24
CA GLN A 165 -36.38 -26.17 6.97
C GLN A 165 -36.93 -25.20 8.03
N ASP A 166 -36.07 -24.39 8.63
CA ASP A 166 -36.48 -23.35 9.57
C ASP A 166 -37.41 -22.35 8.86
N ILE A 167 -37.06 -21.94 7.63
CA ILE A 167 -37.90 -21.05 6.83
C ILE A 167 -39.20 -21.73 6.41
N GLU A 168 -39.16 -22.97 5.95
CA GLU A 168 -40.31 -23.75 5.52
C GLU A 168 -41.33 -23.92 6.62
N ASN A 169 -40.90 -23.98 7.87
CA ASN A 169 -41.72 -24.17 9.04
C ASN A 169 -42.27 -22.88 9.68
N ILE A 170 -41.88 -21.71 9.16
CA ILE A 170 -42.42 -20.43 9.63
C ILE A 170 -43.93 -20.41 9.47
N VAL A 171 -44.62 -20.07 10.55
CA VAL A 171 -46.07 -19.87 10.54
C VAL A 171 -46.38 -18.49 9.91
N VAL A 172 -47.00 -18.50 8.73
CA VAL A 172 -47.41 -17.27 8.04
C VAL A 172 -48.73 -16.75 8.58
N LYS A 173 -49.69 -17.66 8.82
CA LYS A 173 -51.03 -17.33 9.31
C LYS A 173 -51.61 -18.48 10.15
N ALA A 174 -52.30 -18.16 11.21
CA ALA A 174 -53.09 -19.11 11.94
C ALA A 174 -54.57 -19.00 11.49
N ASN A 175 -55.12 -20.10 11.02
CA ASN A 175 -56.53 -20.15 10.62
C ASN A 175 -57.44 -20.16 11.90
N PRO A 176 -58.71 -19.72 11.81
CA PRO A 176 -59.66 -19.76 12.91
C PRO A 176 -59.83 -21.15 13.55
N ASN A 177 -59.60 -22.20 12.79
CA ASN A 177 -59.66 -23.59 13.23
C ASN A 177 -58.39 -24.09 13.94
N GLY A 178 -57.41 -23.18 14.24
CA GLY A 178 -56.18 -23.52 14.92
C GLY A 178 -55.11 -24.19 14.03
N ILE A 179 -55.37 -24.47 12.75
CA ILE A 179 -54.41 -25.08 11.87
C ILE A 179 -53.49 -23.98 11.26
N PRO A 180 -52.15 -24.01 11.53
CA PRO A 180 -51.27 -23.01 11.00
C PRO A 180 -50.99 -23.21 9.51
N VAL A 181 -50.96 -22.12 8.76
CA VAL A 181 -50.42 -22.10 7.39
C VAL A 181 -48.94 -21.83 7.46
N LEU A 182 -48.13 -22.78 7.04
CA LEU A 182 -46.66 -22.68 7.03
C LEU A 182 -46.15 -22.11 5.72
N MET A 183 -44.94 -21.58 5.73
CA MET A 183 -44.28 -21.02 4.54
C MET A 183 -44.25 -22.02 3.37
N ARG A 184 -43.94 -23.30 3.62
CA ARG A 184 -43.94 -24.37 2.59
C ARG A 184 -45.28 -24.59 1.90
N HIS A 185 -46.38 -24.15 2.48
CA HIS A 185 -47.70 -24.26 1.87
C HIS A 185 -47.93 -23.20 0.81
N VAL A 186 -47.26 -22.05 0.89
CA VAL A 186 -47.44 -20.88 0.00
C VAL A 186 -46.21 -20.52 -0.85
N ALA A 187 -45.06 -21.11 -0.51
CA ALA A 187 -43.78 -20.84 -1.22
C ALA A 187 -42.96 -22.12 -1.36
N SER A 188 -41.99 -22.10 -2.28
CA SER A 188 -40.83 -22.99 -2.29
C SER A 188 -39.61 -22.26 -1.75
N VAL A 189 -38.82 -22.95 -0.91
CA VAL A 189 -37.62 -22.41 -0.30
C VAL A 189 -36.42 -23.13 -0.85
N ASP A 190 -35.55 -22.40 -1.54
CA ASP A 190 -34.33 -22.93 -2.11
C ASP A 190 -33.13 -21.99 -1.92
N TYR A 191 -31.94 -22.45 -2.36
CA TYR A 191 -30.81 -21.56 -2.51
C TYR A 191 -30.89 -20.89 -3.88
N GLY A 192 -31.00 -19.59 -3.86
CA GLY A 192 -30.91 -18.73 -5.04
C GLY A 192 -29.67 -17.87 -5.01
N ASN A 193 -29.61 -16.89 -5.86
CA ASN A 193 -28.52 -15.95 -5.95
C ASN A 193 -29.03 -14.51 -6.04
N ALA A 194 -28.25 -13.59 -5.46
CA ALA A 194 -28.48 -12.17 -5.64
C ALA A 194 -28.36 -11.79 -7.12
N THR A 195 -29.13 -10.79 -7.57
CA THR A 195 -28.96 -10.20 -8.88
C THR A 195 -27.51 -9.70 -9.03
N ARG A 196 -26.82 -10.16 -10.05
CA ARG A 196 -25.44 -9.75 -10.31
C ARG A 196 -25.34 -8.84 -11.51
N TYR A 197 -24.39 -7.93 -11.46
CA TYR A 197 -24.14 -6.93 -12.50
C TYR A 197 -22.86 -7.19 -13.28
N GLY A 198 -22.13 -8.26 -12.95
CA GLY A 198 -20.89 -8.63 -13.61
C GLY A 198 -20.47 -10.07 -13.33
N ALA A 199 -19.49 -10.52 -14.08
CA ALA A 199 -18.86 -11.81 -13.93
C ALA A 199 -17.34 -11.66 -14.10
N MET A 200 -16.58 -12.62 -13.59
CA MET A 200 -15.14 -12.71 -13.81
C MET A 200 -14.85 -14.00 -14.56
N THR A 201 -14.09 -13.90 -15.63
CA THR A 201 -13.71 -15.07 -16.46
C THR A 201 -12.18 -15.16 -16.54
N ARG A 202 -11.67 -16.37 -16.74
CA ARG A 202 -10.24 -16.62 -16.89
C ARG A 202 -10.00 -17.60 -18.03
N GLY A 203 -9.36 -17.11 -19.12
CA GLY A 203 -9.00 -17.95 -20.26
C GLY A 203 -10.15 -18.81 -20.75
N ASP A 204 -9.89 -20.12 -20.85
CA ASP A 204 -10.82 -21.18 -21.24
C ASP A 204 -11.51 -21.88 -20.04
N GLU A 205 -11.14 -21.53 -18.81
CA GLU A 205 -11.73 -22.10 -17.58
C GLU A 205 -13.19 -21.64 -17.35
N GLY A 206 -13.64 -20.62 -18.08
CA GLY A 206 -14.96 -20.04 -17.93
C GLY A 206 -15.06 -19.05 -16.77
N GLU A 207 -16.16 -19.12 -16.01
CA GLU A 207 -16.38 -18.22 -14.88
C GLU A 207 -15.56 -18.64 -13.66
N VAL A 208 -14.84 -17.68 -13.09
CA VAL A 208 -14.06 -17.85 -11.86
C VAL A 208 -14.48 -16.84 -10.81
N VAL A 209 -14.09 -17.09 -9.58
CA VAL A 209 -14.26 -16.17 -8.45
C VAL A 209 -12.91 -15.59 -8.08
N GLY A 210 -12.86 -14.30 -7.91
CA GLY A 210 -11.62 -13.64 -7.52
C GLY A 210 -11.83 -12.54 -6.50
N ALA A 211 -10.73 -11.95 -6.09
CA ALA A 211 -10.77 -10.79 -5.21
C ALA A 211 -9.58 -9.86 -5.45
N VAL A 212 -9.80 -8.61 -5.10
CA VAL A 212 -8.81 -7.55 -5.07
C VAL A 212 -8.54 -7.19 -3.61
N VAL A 213 -7.27 -7.28 -3.20
CA VAL A 213 -6.80 -6.84 -1.89
C VAL A 213 -6.33 -5.41 -1.99
N MET A 214 -6.93 -4.55 -1.18
CA MET A 214 -6.62 -3.13 -1.11
C MET A 214 -5.84 -2.81 0.16
N MET A 215 -4.75 -2.07 0.02
CA MET A 215 -3.95 -1.61 1.17
C MET A 215 -4.44 -0.28 1.72
N LEU A 216 -4.15 -0.05 2.99
CA LEU A 216 -4.36 1.24 3.65
C LEU A 216 -3.50 2.34 3.00
N LYS A 217 -4.09 3.52 2.84
CA LYS A 217 -3.36 4.71 2.36
C LYS A 217 -2.14 4.98 3.25
N GLY A 218 -0.98 5.13 2.63
CA GLY A 218 0.29 5.40 3.34
C GLY A 218 1.02 4.15 3.86
N ALA A 219 0.44 2.96 3.74
CA ALA A 219 1.13 1.72 4.09
C ALA A 219 2.23 1.38 3.07
N ASN A 220 3.22 0.58 3.50
CA ASN A 220 4.26 0.07 2.61
C ASN A 220 3.72 -1.13 1.81
N SER A 221 3.60 -0.98 0.49
CA SER A 221 3.02 -2.02 -0.37
C SER A 221 3.78 -3.35 -0.33
N SER A 222 5.11 -3.32 -0.25
CA SER A 222 5.93 -4.54 -0.19
C SER A 222 5.70 -5.32 1.11
N GLU A 223 5.64 -4.61 2.26
CA GLU A 223 5.32 -5.20 3.57
C GLU A 223 3.91 -5.80 3.57
N VAL A 224 2.91 -5.04 3.10
CA VAL A 224 1.53 -5.50 3.08
C VAL A 224 1.35 -6.72 2.18
N ILE A 225 1.96 -6.73 0.99
CA ILE A 225 1.91 -7.91 0.10
C ILE A 225 2.58 -9.12 0.75
N GLY A 226 3.70 -8.93 1.44
CA GLY A 226 4.36 -9.98 2.21
C GLY A 226 3.42 -10.57 3.27
N ASN A 227 2.74 -9.72 4.04
CA ASN A 227 1.75 -10.12 5.03
C ASN A 227 0.56 -10.88 4.41
N VAL A 228 0.05 -10.39 3.26
CA VAL A 228 -1.04 -11.03 2.51
C VAL A 228 -0.64 -12.42 2.04
N LYS A 229 0.54 -12.59 1.44
CA LYS A 229 1.06 -13.88 1.00
C LYS A 229 1.22 -14.87 2.15
N ALA A 230 1.81 -14.42 3.26
CA ALA A 230 1.95 -15.23 4.45
C ALA A 230 0.57 -15.67 5.00
N ARG A 231 -0.42 -14.76 4.95
CA ARG A 231 -1.78 -15.07 5.38
C ARG A 231 -2.47 -16.04 4.43
N ILE A 232 -2.32 -15.88 3.11
CA ILE A 232 -2.87 -16.82 2.11
C ILE A 232 -2.31 -18.22 2.34
N ALA A 233 -1.01 -18.37 2.57
CA ALA A 233 -0.39 -19.67 2.85
C ALA A 233 -0.94 -20.34 4.14
N GLN A 234 -1.43 -19.56 5.11
CA GLN A 234 -2.15 -20.08 6.27
C GLN A 234 -3.59 -20.48 5.92
N ILE A 235 -4.27 -19.67 5.11
CA ILE A 235 -5.64 -19.91 4.67
C ILE A 235 -5.71 -21.19 3.84
N GLU A 236 -4.77 -21.41 2.92
CA GLU A 236 -4.72 -22.58 2.03
C GLU A 236 -4.72 -23.91 2.81
N LYS A 237 -4.12 -23.94 4.00
CA LYS A 237 -4.13 -25.14 4.86
C LYS A 237 -5.52 -25.48 5.40
N ASN A 238 -6.43 -24.53 5.43
CA ASN A 238 -7.78 -24.66 5.98
C ASN A 238 -8.86 -24.57 4.89
N LEU A 239 -8.47 -24.45 3.61
CA LEU A 239 -9.42 -24.49 2.50
C LEU A 239 -10.01 -25.90 2.35
N PRO A 240 -11.24 -25.99 1.83
CA PRO A 240 -11.78 -27.27 1.42
C PRO A 240 -10.88 -27.95 0.38
N GLU A 241 -10.80 -29.27 0.48
CA GLU A 241 -9.96 -30.09 -0.41
C GLU A 241 -10.24 -29.81 -1.89
N GLY A 242 -9.19 -29.56 -2.67
CA GLY A 242 -9.28 -29.28 -4.10
C GLY A 242 -9.59 -27.83 -4.47
N VAL A 243 -9.61 -26.89 -3.53
CA VAL A 243 -9.72 -25.45 -3.80
C VAL A 243 -8.35 -24.78 -3.71
N VAL A 244 -8.02 -23.94 -4.68
CA VAL A 244 -6.73 -23.24 -4.79
C VAL A 244 -6.93 -21.75 -4.92
N ILE A 245 -6.00 -20.97 -4.34
CA ILE A 245 -5.90 -19.52 -4.51
C ILE A 245 -4.72 -19.25 -5.44
N GLU A 246 -4.95 -18.65 -6.59
CA GLU A 246 -3.91 -18.34 -7.57
C GLU A 246 -3.84 -16.83 -7.84
N PRO A 247 -2.69 -16.20 -7.55
CA PRO A 247 -2.51 -14.77 -7.84
C PRO A 247 -2.28 -14.54 -9.34
N PHE A 248 -2.98 -13.57 -9.90
CA PHE A 248 -2.74 -13.12 -11.28
C PHE A 248 -2.14 -11.71 -11.35
N LEU A 249 -2.32 -10.89 -10.29
CA LEU A 249 -1.64 -9.62 -10.15
C LEU A 249 -0.95 -9.53 -8.79
N ASP A 250 0.35 -9.32 -8.82
CA ASP A 250 1.22 -9.15 -7.66
C ASP A 250 2.14 -7.96 -7.90
N ARG A 251 1.88 -6.87 -7.20
CA ARG A 251 2.69 -5.65 -7.32
C ARG A 251 4.12 -5.80 -6.81
N THR A 252 4.44 -6.84 -6.07
CA THR A 252 5.84 -7.08 -5.64
C THR A 252 6.78 -7.16 -6.83
N LYS A 253 6.35 -7.77 -7.94
CA LYS A 253 7.16 -7.84 -9.18
C LYS A 253 7.48 -6.43 -9.70
N LEU A 254 6.48 -5.55 -9.74
CA LEU A 254 6.67 -4.17 -10.21
C LEU A 254 7.61 -3.39 -9.28
N VAL A 255 7.40 -3.49 -7.96
CA VAL A 255 8.23 -2.82 -6.96
C VAL A 255 9.68 -3.31 -7.02
N ASN A 256 9.89 -4.63 -7.07
CA ASN A 256 11.22 -5.22 -7.15
C ASN A 256 11.94 -4.85 -8.45
N ASN A 257 11.23 -4.83 -9.58
CA ASN A 257 11.80 -4.38 -10.85
C ASN A 257 12.21 -2.92 -10.79
N ALA A 258 11.39 -2.07 -10.18
CA ALA A 258 11.68 -0.66 -9.96
C ALA A 258 12.96 -0.47 -9.12
N ILE A 259 13.03 -1.16 -7.96
CA ILE A 259 14.21 -1.12 -7.07
C ILE A 259 15.45 -1.64 -7.81
N SER A 260 15.33 -2.77 -8.49
CA SER A 260 16.45 -3.36 -9.26
C SER A 260 16.95 -2.42 -10.34
N THR A 261 16.05 -1.78 -11.10
CA THR A 261 16.41 -0.81 -12.14
C THR A 261 17.15 0.39 -11.56
N VAL A 262 16.65 0.96 -10.46
CA VAL A 262 17.32 2.09 -9.79
C VAL A 262 18.69 1.66 -9.28
N THR A 263 18.78 0.53 -8.56
CA THR A 263 20.05 0.04 -8.02
C THR A 263 21.09 -0.21 -9.12
N LYS A 264 20.65 -0.81 -10.25
CA LYS A 264 21.50 -1.04 -11.39
C LYS A 264 21.99 0.28 -12.00
N ASN A 265 21.08 1.22 -12.28
CA ASN A 265 21.44 2.51 -12.87
C ASN A 265 22.36 3.33 -11.97
N LEU A 266 22.12 3.33 -10.65
CA LEU A 266 22.99 3.98 -9.68
C LEU A 266 24.38 3.33 -9.63
N ALA A 267 24.47 2.00 -9.65
CA ALA A 267 25.75 1.29 -9.67
C ALA A 267 26.54 1.53 -10.96
N GLU A 268 25.88 1.44 -12.11
CA GLU A 268 26.51 1.70 -13.42
C GLU A 268 26.95 3.16 -13.54
N GLY A 269 26.08 4.11 -13.14
CA GLY A 269 26.43 5.55 -13.12
C GLY A 269 27.61 5.85 -12.20
N ALA A 270 27.64 5.28 -11.00
CA ALA A 270 28.76 5.43 -10.08
C ALA A 270 30.08 4.89 -10.69
N LEU A 271 30.06 3.70 -11.31
CA LEU A 271 31.20 3.11 -11.94
C LEU A 271 31.74 3.98 -13.08
N ILE A 272 30.87 4.54 -13.93
CA ILE A 272 31.24 5.45 -15.01
C ILE A 272 31.93 6.70 -14.44
N VAL A 273 31.34 7.32 -13.42
CA VAL A 273 31.91 8.51 -12.77
C VAL A 273 33.27 8.19 -12.14
N ILE A 274 33.39 7.06 -11.43
CA ILE A 274 34.67 6.61 -10.86
C ILE A 274 35.75 6.46 -11.98
N PHE A 275 35.39 5.81 -13.07
CA PHE A 275 36.30 5.63 -14.22
C PHE A 275 36.77 6.96 -14.80
N VAL A 276 35.82 7.88 -15.03
CA VAL A 276 36.14 9.23 -15.56
C VAL A 276 37.01 10.01 -14.58
N LEU A 277 36.69 9.96 -13.26
CA LEU A 277 37.48 10.63 -12.23
C LEU A 277 38.93 10.12 -12.17
N VAL A 278 39.11 8.80 -12.20
CA VAL A 278 40.45 8.20 -12.21
C VAL A 278 41.24 8.63 -13.44
N LEU A 279 40.58 8.70 -14.61
CA LEU A 279 41.20 9.11 -15.85
C LEU A 279 41.58 10.59 -15.85
N LEU A 280 40.67 11.47 -15.41
CA LEU A 280 40.89 12.92 -15.37
C LEU A 280 41.94 13.34 -14.34
N LEU A 281 41.88 12.76 -13.13
CA LEU A 281 42.83 13.07 -12.05
C LEU A 281 44.22 12.44 -12.28
N GLY A 282 44.33 11.49 -13.20
CA GLY A 282 45.61 10.79 -13.50
C GLY A 282 46.18 10.02 -12.29
N ASN A 283 45.41 9.89 -11.22
CA ASN A 283 45.83 9.26 -9.99
C ASN A 283 44.71 8.38 -9.41
N PHE A 284 44.97 7.08 -9.41
CA PHE A 284 43.98 6.08 -8.97
C PHE A 284 43.50 6.30 -7.50
N ARG A 285 44.45 6.69 -6.61
CA ARG A 285 44.10 6.92 -5.19
C ARG A 285 43.21 8.15 -5.04
N ALA A 286 43.52 9.23 -5.76
CA ALA A 286 42.72 10.43 -5.78
C ALA A 286 41.31 10.18 -6.32
N GLY A 287 41.19 9.41 -7.40
CA GLY A 287 39.90 9.00 -7.96
C GLY A 287 39.07 8.19 -6.96
N LEU A 288 39.66 7.25 -6.23
CA LEU A 288 39.00 6.49 -5.20
C LEU A 288 38.56 7.32 -4.00
N ILE A 289 39.37 8.31 -3.60
CA ILE A 289 39.02 9.24 -2.51
C ILE A 289 37.71 9.98 -2.86
N VAL A 290 37.70 10.60 -4.06
CA VAL A 290 36.51 11.32 -4.54
C VAL A 290 35.32 10.39 -4.67
N ALA A 291 35.52 9.21 -5.26
CA ALA A 291 34.48 8.22 -5.47
C ALA A 291 33.82 7.74 -4.16
N SER A 292 34.58 7.73 -3.05
CA SER A 292 34.06 7.32 -1.74
C SER A 292 32.99 8.27 -1.19
N VAL A 293 32.94 9.50 -1.69
CA VAL A 293 31.91 10.48 -1.31
C VAL A 293 30.52 10.05 -1.81
N ILE A 294 30.44 9.36 -2.96
CA ILE A 294 29.18 8.93 -3.55
C ILE A 294 28.36 8.06 -2.59
N PRO A 295 28.87 6.89 -2.11
CA PRO A 295 28.09 6.05 -1.22
C PRO A 295 27.80 6.72 0.13
N LEU A 296 28.71 7.55 0.65
CA LEU A 296 28.51 8.22 1.93
C LEU A 296 27.42 9.30 1.85
N SER A 297 27.42 10.12 0.81
CA SER A 297 26.35 11.11 0.60
C SER A 297 25.01 10.48 0.31
N MET A 298 24.98 9.33 -0.40
CA MET A 298 23.77 8.55 -0.62
C MET A 298 23.21 8.00 0.70
N LEU A 299 24.05 7.42 1.55
CA LEU A 299 23.63 6.95 2.87
C LEU A 299 23.11 8.08 3.76
N PHE A 300 23.75 9.25 3.68
CA PHE A 300 23.31 10.46 4.38
C PHE A 300 21.92 10.89 3.88
N ALA A 301 21.72 10.95 2.55
CA ALA A 301 20.43 11.30 1.95
C ALA A 301 19.32 10.31 2.36
N ILE A 302 19.56 9.00 2.28
CA ILE A 302 18.61 7.96 2.68
C ILE A 302 18.27 8.07 4.16
N SER A 303 19.26 8.36 5.01
CA SER A 303 19.04 8.56 6.45
C SER A 303 18.14 9.76 6.73
N LEU A 304 18.34 10.89 6.05
CA LEU A 304 17.47 12.06 6.17
C LEU A 304 16.09 11.82 5.56
N MET A 305 16.00 11.12 4.43
CA MET A 305 14.70 10.72 3.86
C MET A 305 13.88 9.93 4.88
N ASN A 306 14.50 8.98 5.58
CA ASN A 306 13.84 8.20 6.61
C ASN A 306 13.43 9.08 7.81
N LEU A 307 14.31 9.97 8.26
CA LEU A 307 14.05 10.87 9.39
C LEU A 307 12.89 11.85 9.12
N PHE A 308 12.84 12.41 7.90
CA PHE A 308 11.83 13.38 7.50
C PHE A 308 10.60 12.75 6.82
N GLY A 309 10.53 11.41 6.73
CA GLY A 309 9.40 10.70 6.12
C GLY A 309 9.24 10.95 4.62
N VAL A 310 10.33 11.25 3.92
CA VAL A 310 10.31 11.46 2.46
C VAL A 310 10.23 10.12 1.75
N SER A 311 9.19 9.93 0.94
CA SER A 311 9.01 8.68 0.18
C SER A 311 10.05 8.55 -0.93
N GLY A 312 10.74 7.40 -0.98
CA GLY A 312 11.60 7.03 -2.11
C GLY A 312 10.74 6.58 -3.29
N ASN A 313 10.73 7.34 -4.36
CA ASN A 313 10.12 6.96 -5.63
C ASN A 313 11.18 6.91 -6.75
N LEU A 314 10.83 6.29 -7.88
CA LEU A 314 11.73 6.18 -9.03
C LEU A 314 12.28 7.53 -9.52
N MET A 315 11.44 8.57 -9.45
CA MET A 315 11.81 9.92 -9.87
C MET A 315 12.82 10.53 -8.90
N SER A 316 12.59 10.40 -7.58
CA SER A 316 13.52 10.95 -6.57
C SER A 316 14.89 10.28 -6.64
N LEU A 317 14.92 8.96 -6.74
CA LEU A 317 16.18 8.21 -6.80
C LEU A 317 16.88 8.32 -8.16
N GLY A 318 16.10 8.41 -9.26
CA GLY A 318 16.62 8.58 -10.61
C GLY A 318 17.14 9.99 -10.92
N ALA A 319 16.76 11.00 -10.15
CA ALA A 319 17.22 12.37 -10.30
C ALA A 319 18.56 12.66 -9.60
N ILE A 320 19.12 11.68 -8.88
CA ILE A 320 20.42 11.85 -8.22
C ILE A 320 21.52 11.84 -9.27
N ASP A 321 22.17 12.98 -9.40
CA ASP A 321 23.32 13.17 -10.28
C ASP A 321 24.62 13.03 -9.48
N PHE A 322 25.41 12.03 -9.82
CA PHE A 322 26.68 11.78 -9.16
C PHE A 322 27.73 12.87 -9.47
N GLY A 323 27.63 13.56 -10.63
CA GLY A 323 28.46 14.70 -10.94
C GLY A 323 28.35 15.78 -9.89
N LEU A 324 27.11 16.22 -9.59
CA LEU A 324 26.84 17.25 -8.58
C LEU A 324 27.31 16.85 -7.17
N ILE A 325 27.29 15.56 -6.86
CA ILE A 325 27.71 15.03 -5.54
C ILE A 325 29.24 15.09 -5.38
N VAL A 326 29.97 14.85 -6.45
CA VAL A 326 31.45 14.76 -6.36
C VAL A 326 32.16 16.08 -6.64
N ASP A 327 31.49 17.10 -7.17
CA ASP A 327 32.11 18.36 -7.60
C ASP A 327 32.96 19.02 -6.50
N GLY A 328 32.43 19.19 -5.30
CA GLY A 328 33.19 19.76 -4.18
C GLY A 328 34.40 18.93 -3.78
N ALA A 329 34.27 17.61 -3.81
CA ALA A 329 35.35 16.69 -3.51
C ALA A 329 36.44 16.71 -4.58
N VAL A 330 36.05 16.76 -5.87
CA VAL A 330 36.98 16.86 -7.01
C VAL A 330 37.83 18.11 -6.88
N ILE A 331 37.21 19.26 -6.69
CA ILE A 331 37.90 20.56 -6.58
C ILE A 331 38.95 20.53 -5.46
N ILE A 332 38.64 19.98 -4.30
CA ILE A 332 39.57 19.92 -3.15
C ILE A 332 40.72 18.96 -3.41
N VAL A 333 40.44 17.77 -3.96
CA VAL A 333 41.46 16.77 -4.25
C VAL A 333 42.37 17.24 -5.41
N GLU A 334 41.80 17.82 -6.45
CA GLU A 334 42.56 18.39 -7.59
C GLU A 334 43.48 19.52 -7.15
N ALA A 335 42.98 20.46 -6.35
CA ALA A 335 43.80 21.54 -5.79
C ALA A 335 44.97 21.01 -4.97
N THR A 336 44.73 19.98 -4.16
CA THR A 336 45.78 19.33 -3.38
C THR A 336 46.81 18.64 -4.28
N LEU A 337 46.36 17.89 -5.27
CA LEU A 337 47.26 17.24 -6.26
C LEU A 337 48.08 18.28 -7.02
N HIS A 338 47.44 19.34 -7.53
CA HIS A 338 48.11 20.40 -8.25
C HIS A 338 49.19 21.09 -7.37
N HIS A 339 48.87 21.31 -6.08
CA HIS A 339 49.84 21.88 -5.14
C HIS A 339 51.03 20.96 -4.91
N LEU A 340 50.79 19.66 -4.63
CA LEU A 340 51.85 18.67 -4.38
C LEU A 340 52.71 18.39 -5.63
N HIS A 341 52.18 18.55 -6.85
CA HIS A 341 52.90 18.37 -8.12
C HIS A 341 53.43 19.69 -8.69
N SER A 342 53.31 20.80 -7.97
CA SER A 342 53.87 22.08 -8.42
C SER A 342 55.40 22.03 -8.45
N LYS A 343 56.02 22.63 -9.46
CA LYS A 343 57.49 22.64 -9.61
C LYS A 343 58.21 23.12 -8.33
N LYS A 344 57.73 24.18 -7.73
CA LYS A 344 58.29 24.73 -6.48
C LYS A 344 58.27 23.73 -5.33
N PHE A 345 57.21 22.95 -5.23
CA PHE A 345 57.02 21.97 -4.14
C PHE A 345 57.97 20.76 -4.38
N ILE A 346 58.02 20.26 -5.60
CA ILE A 346 58.88 19.14 -5.99
C ILE A 346 60.37 19.50 -5.80
N GLU A 347 60.80 20.67 -6.25
CA GLU A 347 62.22 21.15 -6.09
C GLU A 347 62.64 21.27 -4.62
N SER A 348 61.71 21.66 -3.72
CA SER A 348 62.00 21.81 -2.30
C SER A 348 61.97 20.50 -1.51
N HIS A 349 61.34 19.43 -2.02
CA HIS A 349 61.10 18.16 -1.31
C HIS A 349 61.50 16.91 -2.12
N GLN A 350 62.32 17.06 -3.16
CA GLN A 350 62.63 15.98 -4.11
C GLN A 350 63.32 14.79 -3.37
N GLY A 351 62.72 13.58 -3.59
CA GLY A 351 63.22 12.35 -2.96
C GLY A 351 62.88 12.14 -1.52
N GLN A 352 62.12 13.03 -0.87
CA GLN A 352 61.72 12.89 0.52
C GLN A 352 60.33 12.26 0.65
N LYS A 353 60.17 11.36 1.64
CA LYS A 353 58.87 10.87 2.06
C LYS A 353 58.28 11.84 3.07
N LEU A 354 57.17 12.46 2.74
CA LEU A 354 56.48 13.40 3.63
C LEU A 354 56.00 12.72 4.92
N SER A 355 56.22 13.42 6.07
CA SER A 355 55.60 12.99 7.31
C SER A 355 54.09 13.23 7.32
N GLN A 356 53.32 12.45 8.09
CA GLN A 356 51.87 12.60 8.16
C GLN A 356 51.46 14.03 8.56
N GLY A 357 52.08 14.58 9.64
CA GLY A 357 51.76 15.93 10.09
C GLY A 357 52.06 17.04 9.06
N PHE A 358 53.08 16.85 8.23
CA PHE A 358 53.35 17.75 7.13
C PHE A 358 52.30 17.63 6.00
N MET A 359 51.93 16.42 5.66
CA MET A 359 50.85 16.15 4.69
C MET A 359 49.52 16.75 5.14
N ASP A 360 49.19 16.63 6.43
CA ASP A 360 47.96 17.21 7.01
C ASP A 360 47.96 18.75 6.86
N MET A 361 49.07 19.41 7.12
CA MET A 361 49.19 20.87 6.94
C MET A 361 49.06 21.31 5.50
N GLU A 362 49.71 20.61 4.55
CA GLU A 362 49.66 20.95 3.13
C GLU A 362 48.28 20.72 2.53
N VAL A 363 47.63 19.62 2.88
CA VAL A 363 46.23 19.34 2.48
C VAL A 363 45.28 20.38 3.04
N GLN A 364 45.44 20.74 4.33
CA GLN A 364 44.62 21.77 4.95
C GLN A 364 44.85 23.14 4.33
N ALA A 365 46.06 23.49 4.01
CA ALA A 365 46.39 24.77 3.36
C ALA A 365 45.82 24.84 1.94
N SER A 366 45.90 23.73 1.15
CA SER A 366 45.35 23.65 -0.19
C SER A 366 43.81 23.67 -0.17
N ALA A 367 43.21 22.88 0.70
CA ALA A 367 41.75 22.81 0.83
C ALA A 367 41.15 24.16 1.27
N SER A 368 41.74 24.81 2.29
CA SER A 368 41.24 26.09 2.80
C SER A 368 41.26 27.23 1.78
N ARG A 369 42.18 27.23 0.85
CA ARG A 369 42.26 28.25 -0.24
C ARG A 369 41.08 28.16 -1.19
N ILE A 370 40.61 26.98 -1.49
CA ILE A 370 39.57 26.71 -2.50
C ILE A 370 38.21 26.47 -1.89
N MET A 371 38.16 26.13 -0.61
CA MET A 371 36.94 25.77 0.14
C MET A 371 35.84 26.84 -0.01
N GLY A 372 36.18 28.13 0.02
CA GLY A 372 35.22 29.21 -0.17
C GLY A 372 34.51 29.17 -1.51
N SER A 373 35.27 28.93 -2.58
CA SER A 373 34.69 28.85 -3.94
C SER A 373 33.91 27.56 -4.16
N ALA A 374 34.40 26.44 -3.66
CA ALA A 374 33.67 25.14 -3.71
C ALA A 374 32.36 25.21 -2.93
N ALA A 375 32.40 25.71 -1.69
CA ALA A 375 31.21 25.89 -0.87
C ALA A 375 30.17 26.82 -1.48
N PHE A 376 30.63 27.91 -2.11
CA PHE A 376 29.74 28.83 -2.81
C PHE A 376 29.05 28.18 -4.02
N GLY A 377 29.79 27.37 -4.80
CA GLY A 377 29.23 26.62 -5.94
C GLY A 377 28.18 25.62 -5.49
N GLU A 378 28.44 24.81 -4.48
CA GLU A 378 27.49 23.84 -3.93
C GLU A 378 26.24 24.51 -3.31
N MET A 379 26.42 25.66 -2.65
CA MET A 379 25.29 26.45 -2.14
C MET A 379 24.41 26.98 -3.25
N ILE A 380 24.96 27.44 -4.38
CA ILE A 380 24.18 27.85 -5.55
C ILE A 380 23.33 26.70 -6.05
N ILE A 381 23.91 25.50 -6.16
CA ILE A 381 23.18 24.31 -6.63
C ILE A 381 22.00 24.01 -5.69
N LEU A 382 22.19 24.08 -4.37
CA LEU A 382 21.10 23.89 -3.40
C LEU A 382 19.99 24.94 -3.54
N VAL A 383 20.35 26.21 -3.78
CA VAL A 383 19.39 27.31 -3.95
C VAL A 383 18.52 27.12 -5.19
N VAL A 384 19.04 26.50 -6.26
CA VAL A 384 18.29 26.21 -7.49
C VAL A 384 17.10 25.28 -7.24
N TYR A 385 17.16 24.41 -6.21
CA TYR A 385 16.06 23.52 -5.88
C TYR A 385 14.97 24.21 -5.01
N LEU A 386 15.22 25.38 -4.42
CA LEU A 386 14.24 26.08 -3.58
C LEU A 386 12.90 26.38 -4.27
N PRO A 387 12.86 26.84 -5.55
CA PRO A 387 11.59 27.10 -6.23
C PRO A 387 10.69 25.84 -6.33
N ILE A 388 11.27 24.64 -6.40
CA ILE A 388 10.52 23.38 -6.49
C ILE A 388 9.70 23.14 -5.21
N PHE A 389 10.16 23.60 -4.06
CA PHE A 389 9.41 23.50 -2.79
C PHE A 389 8.16 24.39 -2.75
N ALA A 390 8.09 25.42 -3.60
CA ALA A 390 6.92 26.28 -3.74
C ALA A 390 5.80 25.66 -4.60
N LEU A 391 6.09 24.58 -5.34
CA LEU A 391 5.08 23.92 -6.19
C LEU A 391 3.94 23.35 -5.32
N VAL A 392 2.72 23.47 -5.82
CA VAL A 392 1.49 22.97 -5.18
C VAL A 392 0.77 22.00 -6.10
N GLY A 393 -0.26 21.33 -5.59
CA GLY A 393 -1.05 20.40 -6.39
C GLY A 393 -0.30 19.15 -6.80
N THR A 394 -0.55 18.64 -8.00
CA THR A 394 0.04 17.40 -8.54
C THR A 394 1.54 17.53 -8.73
N GLU A 395 1.99 18.64 -9.29
CA GLU A 395 3.42 18.94 -9.51
C GLU A 395 4.18 18.96 -8.17
N GLY A 396 3.62 19.60 -7.15
CA GLY A 396 4.22 19.61 -5.82
C GLY A 396 4.35 18.21 -5.23
N LYS A 397 3.33 17.37 -5.35
CA LYS A 397 3.36 15.99 -4.87
C LYS A 397 4.41 15.12 -5.57
N MET A 398 4.68 15.39 -6.84
CA MET A 398 5.65 14.66 -7.64
C MET A 398 7.08 15.16 -7.42
N PHE A 399 7.32 16.47 -7.50
CA PHE A 399 8.67 17.04 -7.56
C PHE A 399 9.26 17.38 -6.19
N ARG A 400 8.44 17.68 -5.16
CA ARG A 400 8.97 17.96 -3.81
C ARG A 400 9.80 16.81 -3.22
N PRO A 401 9.36 15.54 -3.24
CA PRO A 401 10.19 14.44 -2.77
C PRO A 401 11.49 14.28 -3.53
N MET A 402 11.48 14.54 -4.85
CA MET A 402 12.67 14.56 -5.70
C MET A 402 13.65 15.64 -5.25
N ALA A 403 13.18 16.89 -5.14
CA ALA A 403 14.00 18.00 -4.71
C ALA A 403 14.57 17.80 -3.30
N GLN A 404 13.80 17.24 -2.37
CA GLN A 404 14.25 16.89 -1.02
C GLN A 404 15.39 15.86 -1.08
N THR A 405 15.21 14.77 -1.83
CA THR A 405 16.21 13.71 -1.94
C THR A 405 17.52 14.21 -2.52
N VAL A 406 17.46 14.98 -3.61
CA VAL A 406 18.65 15.57 -4.25
C VAL A 406 19.30 16.60 -3.32
N SER A 407 18.53 17.47 -2.69
CA SER A 407 19.06 18.45 -1.73
C SER A 407 19.74 17.77 -0.53
N PHE A 408 19.21 16.67 -0.02
CA PHE A 408 19.85 15.90 1.06
C PHE A 408 21.17 15.27 0.60
N ALA A 409 21.24 14.75 -0.63
CA ALA A 409 22.46 14.17 -1.18
C ALA A 409 23.55 15.23 -1.38
N ILE A 410 23.21 16.39 -1.98
CA ILE A 410 24.14 17.50 -2.18
C ILE A 410 24.59 18.09 -0.84
N PHE A 411 23.67 18.27 0.11
CA PHE A 411 24.03 18.75 1.45
C PHE A 411 24.94 17.77 2.21
N GLY A 412 24.71 16.47 2.07
CA GLY A 412 25.62 15.44 2.58
C GLY A 412 27.00 15.51 1.93
N ALA A 413 27.06 15.66 0.59
CA ALA A 413 28.29 15.82 -0.15
C ALA A 413 29.04 17.09 0.28
N PHE A 414 28.34 18.20 0.48
CA PHE A 414 28.89 19.44 1.00
C PHE A 414 29.60 19.25 2.36
N ILE A 415 28.92 18.61 3.31
CA ILE A 415 29.52 18.33 4.63
C ILE A 415 30.76 17.43 4.47
N LEU A 416 30.66 16.39 3.66
CA LEU A 416 31.75 15.46 3.41
C LEU A 416 32.93 16.12 2.72
N SER A 417 32.70 17.02 1.77
CA SER A 417 33.72 17.79 1.10
C SER A 417 34.51 18.67 2.06
N LEU A 418 33.84 19.27 3.07
CA LEU A 418 34.50 20.12 4.06
C LEU A 418 35.23 19.35 5.18
N THR A 419 34.81 18.12 5.46
CA THR A 419 35.31 17.36 6.62
C THR A 419 36.06 16.10 6.22
N TYR A 420 35.37 15.18 5.59
CA TYR A 420 35.88 13.86 5.23
C TYR A 420 36.95 13.90 4.13
N VAL A 421 36.70 14.66 3.06
CA VAL A 421 37.60 14.69 1.88
C VAL A 421 39.00 15.17 2.23
N PRO A 422 39.21 16.29 2.93
CA PRO A 422 40.57 16.71 3.34
C PRO A 422 41.26 15.66 4.21
N MET A 423 40.56 15.09 5.17
CA MET A 423 41.10 14.08 6.07
C MET A 423 41.54 12.81 5.31
N ILE A 424 40.68 12.27 4.46
CA ILE A 424 40.99 11.03 3.72
C ILE A 424 42.10 11.28 2.67
N THR A 425 42.16 12.48 2.11
CA THR A 425 43.20 12.90 1.16
C THR A 425 44.57 12.91 1.83
N SER A 426 44.69 13.45 3.05
CA SER A 426 45.95 13.46 3.81
C SER A 426 46.43 12.06 4.18
N LEU A 427 45.49 11.12 4.44
CA LEU A 427 45.80 9.76 4.87
C LEU A 427 46.20 8.84 3.67
N PHE A 428 45.48 8.92 2.56
CA PHE A 428 45.55 7.93 1.49
C PHE A 428 46.30 8.41 0.23
N LEU A 429 46.49 9.71 0.06
CA LEU A 429 47.30 10.20 -1.08
C LEU A 429 48.78 9.79 -0.92
N SER A 430 49.47 9.63 -2.01
CA SER A 430 50.88 9.25 -1.98
C SER A 430 51.74 10.31 -1.28
N LYS A 431 52.52 9.90 -0.29
CA LYS A 431 53.47 10.72 0.45
C LYS A 431 54.85 10.77 -0.19
N GLN A 432 55.01 10.04 -1.28
CA GLN A 432 56.28 9.99 -2.03
C GLN A 432 56.20 10.99 -3.18
N ILE A 433 57.11 11.96 -3.15
CA ILE A 433 57.26 12.98 -4.21
C ILE A 433 58.29 12.46 -5.19
N GLY A 434 57.82 12.10 -6.38
CA GLY A 434 58.68 11.62 -7.46
C GLY A 434 58.24 12.16 -8.76
#